data_480b20cf34c011a06b4b772a94b78bc3
#
_entry.id   480b20cf34c011a06b4b772a94b78bc3
#
_cell.length_a   1.000
_cell.length_b   1.000
_cell.length_c   1.000
_cell.angle_alpha   90.00
_cell.angle_beta   90.00
_cell.angle_gamma   90.00
#
_symmetry.space_group_name_H-M   'P 1'
#
loop_
_entity.id
_entity.type
_entity.pdbx_description
1 polymer ?
#
loop_
_entity_poly.entity_id
_entity_poly.type
_entity_poly.pdbx_seq_one_letter_code
_entity_poly.pdbx_strand_id
1 'polypeptide(L)'
;MEWVVEKQLVCPSTGTFFALVSSARNLKLILWYKGSYFIRNGNILNTGYFGVNINGRARNIEIIHAFPFNPVLWNTFKSTMSCPGNDALLSCECNLAESCLFKICPYGIRPLKE
;
A
#
# COMPACT_ATOMS: atom_id res chain seq x y z
N MET A 1 13.22 -12.93 5.71
CA MET A 1 12.04 -13.61 5.15
C MET A 1 11.52 -12.82 3.96
N GLU A 2 11.17 -13.51 2.90
CA GLU A 2 10.72 -12.90 1.65
C GLU A 2 9.19 -12.98 1.54
N TRP A 3 8.59 -11.86 1.13
CA TRP A 3 7.16 -11.74 0.95
C TRP A 3 6.85 -11.19 -0.43
N VAL A 4 5.81 -11.70 -1.07
CA VAL A 4 5.32 -11.18 -2.36
C VAL A 4 4.09 -10.33 -2.09
N VAL A 5 4.06 -9.13 -2.68
CA VAL A 5 2.93 -8.21 -2.55
C VAL A 5 1.85 -8.64 -3.53
N GLU A 6 0.67 -8.98 -3.02
CA GLU A 6 -0.46 -9.42 -3.84
C GLU A 6 -1.42 -8.29 -4.18
N LYS A 7 -1.64 -7.37 -3.24
CA LYS A 7 -2.56 -6.25 -3.40
C LYS A 7 -2.05 -5.05 -2.60
N GLN A 8 -2.51 -3.87 -2.96
CA GLN A 8 -2.18 -2.64 -2.26
C GLN A 8 -3.39 -1.72 -2.16
N LEU A 9 -3.40 -0.89 -1.12
CA LEU A 9 -4.41 0.14 -0.90
C LEU A 9 -3.72 1.42 -0.48
N VAL A 10 -4.29 2.55 -0.89
CA VAL A 10 -3.86 3.89 -0.47
C VAL A 10 -4.95 4.47 0.41
N CYS A 11 -4.57 5.00 1.56
CA CYS A 11 -5.46 5.71 2.47
C CYS A 11 -5.19 7.21 2.39
N PRO A 12 -5.93 7.96 1.56
CA PRO A 12 -5.64 9.38 1.36
C PRO A 12 -5.93 10.25 2.59
N SER A 13 -6.81 9.82 3.46
CA SER A 13 -7.17 10.61 4.65
C SER A 13 -6.09 10.57 5.73
N THR A 14 -5.23 9.55 5.73
CA THR A 14 -4.16 9.42 6.73
C THR A 14 -2.76 9.53 6.11
N GLY A 15 -2.67 9.51 4.79
CA GLY A 15 -1.38 9.52 4.11
C GLY A 15 -0.59 8.24 4.29
N THR A 16 -1.27 7.11 4.50
CA THR A 16 -0.65 5.81 4.73
C THR A 16 -1.07 4.80 3.68
N PHE A 17 -0.48 3.61 3.75
CA PHE A 17 -0.70 2.55 2.78
C PHE A 17 -1.00 1.23 3.47
N PHE A 18 -1.67 0.34 2.76
CA PHE A 18 -1.84 -1.05 3.15
C PHE A 18 -1.35 -1.96 2.03
N ALA A 19 -0.70 -3.05 2.40
CA ALA A 19 -0.26 -4.06 1.45
C ALA A 19 -0.63 -5.45 1.95
N LEU A 20 -1.23 -6.26 1.07
CA LEU A 20 -1.44 -7.67 1.33
C LEU A 20 -0.22 -8.42 0.82
N VAL A 21 0.49 -9.10 1.71
CA VAL A 21 1.71 -9.82 1.38
C VAL A 21 1.58 -11.29 1.75
N SER A 22 2.23 -12.14 0.98
CA SER A 22 2.26 -13.59 1.23
C SER A 22 3.67 -14.13 1.18
N SER A 23 3.94 -15.12 2.03
CA SER A 23 5.21 -15.84 2.03
C SER A 23 5.09 -17.18 1.29
N ALA A 24 6.24 -17.82 1.04
CA ALA A 24 6.29 -19.14 0.40
C ALA A 24 5.59 -20.23 1.23
N ARG A 25 5.33 -19.99 2.51
CA ARG A 25 4.63 -20.93 3.40
C ARG A 25 3.13 -20.64 3.51
N ASN A 26 2.57 -19.89 2.56
CA ASN A 26 1.17 -19.48 2.55
C ASN A 26 0.74 -18.64 3.75
N LEU A 27 1.69 -18.03 4.44
CA LEU A 27 1.37 -17.02 5.44
C LEU A 27 1.00 -15.73 4.72
N LYS A 28 -0.08 -15.11 5.16
CA LYS A 28 -0.53 -13.84 4.59
C LYS A 28 -0.71 -12.81 5.69
N LEU A 29 -0.22 -11.60 5.44
CA LEU A 29 -0.34 -10.47 6.35
C LEU A 29 -0.86 -9.26 5.60
N ILE A 30 -1.58 -8.41 6.33
CA ILE A 30 -1.91 -7.06 5.88
C ILE A 30 -0.96 -6.12 6.60
N LEU A 31 -0.11 -5.42 5.85
CA LEU A 31 0.83 -4.45 6.42
C LEU A 31 0.24 -3.05 6.31
N TRP A 32 0.19 -2.34 7.43
CA TRP A 32 -0.11 -0.92 7.46
C TRP A 32 1.20 -0.17 7.60
N TYR A 33 1.52 0.68 6.65
CA TYR A 33 2.83 1.33 6.62
C TYR A 33 2.74 2.76 6.10
N LYS A 34 3.79 3.52 6.34
CA LYS A 34 3.98 4.85 5.80
C LYS A 34 5.41 5.00 5.29
N GLY A 35 5.66 6.01 4.50
CA GLY A 35 7.00 6.29 3.98
C GLY A 35 6.98 6.88 2.60
N SER A 36 8.15 6.98 2.01
CA SER A 36 8.35 7.59 0.70
C SER A 36 8.18 6.63 -0.47
N TYR A 37 7.92 5.36 -0.21
CA TYR A 37 7.79 4.35 -1.26
C TYR A 37 6.46 3.63 -1.18
N PHE A 38 5.73 3.61 -2.30
CA PHE A 38 4.49 2.89 -2.42
C PHE A 38 4.76 1.47 -2.95
N ILE A 39 4.51 0.47 -2.10
CA ILE A 39 4.69 -0.94 -2.45
C ILE A 39 3.54 -1.38 -3.35
N ARG A 40 3.86 -1.97 -4.51
CA ARG A 40 2.87 -2.37 -5.50
C ARG A 40 2.82 -3.88 -5.67
N ASN A 41 1.70 -4.34 -6.21
CA ASN A 41 1.50 -5.73 -6.58
C ASN A 41 2.70 -6.25 -7.40
N GLY A 42 3.20 -7.42 -7.03
CA GLY A 42 4.35 -8.03 -7.66
C GLY A 42 5.70 -7.67 -7.06
N ASN A 43 5.76 -6.65 -6.20
CA ASN A 43 7.00 -6.33 -5.49
C ASN A 43 7.38 -7.44 -4.53
N ILE A 44 8.68 -7.61 -4.31
CA ILE A 44 9.22 -8.56 -3.34
C ILE A 44 9.75 -7.78 -2.15
N LEU A 45 9.18 -8.09 -0.98
CA LEU A 45 9.50 -7.44 0.27
C LEU A 45 10.40 -8.36 1.09
N ASN A 46 11.54 -7.84 1.51
CA ASN A 46 12.41 -8.52 2.46
C ASN A 46 12.55 -7.70 3.73
N THR A 47 12.42 -8.36 4.88
CA THR A 47 12.65 -7.75 6.17
C THR A 47 13.91 -8.32 6.77
N GLY A 48 14.74 -7.47 7.35
CA GLY A 48 16.00 -7.86 7.96
C GLY A 48 16.48 -6.86 8.99
N TYR A 49 17.71 -7.06 9.46
CA TYR A 49 18.32 -6.23 10.50
C TYR A 49 18.36 -4.74 10.15
N PHE A 50 18.49 -4.43 8.88
CA PHE A 50 18.68 -3.05 8.42
C PHE A 50 17.41 -2.42 7.84
N GLY A 51 16.25 -3.03 8.12
CA GLY A 51 14.98 -2.47 7.70
C GLY A 51 14.33 -3.23 6.56
N VAL A 52 13.61 -2.51 5.70
CA VAL A 52 12.78 -3.09 4.66
C VAL A 52 13.44 -2.88 3.30
N ASN A 53 13.61 -3.97 2.55
CA ASN A 53 14.07 -3.94 1.17
C ASN A 53 12.92 -4.30 0.23
N ILE A 54 12.76 -3.53 -0.84
CA ILE A 54 11.78 -3.81 -1.90
C ILE A 54 12.56 -4.08 -3.19
N ASN A 55 12.35 -5.27 -3.75
CA ASN A 55 13.06 -5.71 -4.95
C ASN A 55 14.58 -5.58 -4.83
N GLY A 56 15.11 -5.89 -3.64
CA GLY A 56 16.54 -5.86 -3.36
C GLY A 56 17.11 -4.49 -3.02
N ARG A 57 16.28 -3.46 -2.92
CA ARG A 57 16.72 -2.10 -2.56
C ARG A 57 16.10 -1.64 -1.25
N ALA A 58 16.92 -1.06 -0.39
CA ALA A 58 16.43 -0.45 0.84
C ALA A 58 15.52 0.73 0.52
N ARG A 59 14.36 0.76 1.19
CA ARG A 59 13.38 1.82 1.01
C ARG A 59 13.01 2.44 2.35
N ASN A 60 12.69 3.72 2.33
CA ASN A 60 12.27 4.43 3.52
C ASN A 60 10.80 4.13 3.80
N ILE A 61 10.57 3.05 4.52
CA ILE A 61 9.24 2.57 4.88
C ILE A 61 9.23 2.27 6.37
N GLU A 62 8.20 2.73 7.05
CA GLU A 62 7.93 2.40 8.44
C GLU A 62 6.64 1.57 8.51
N ILE A 63 6.75 0.34 8.98
CA ILE A 63 5.59 -0.52 9.20
C ILE A 63 4.98 -0.12 10.55
N ILE A 64 3.73 0.35 10.49
CA ILE A 64 3.00 0.78 11.68
C ILE A 64 2.45 -0.45 12.40
N HIS A 65 1.86 -1.37 11.64
CA HIS A 65 1.30 -2.59 12.21
C HIS A 65 1.17 -3.68 11.13
N ALA A 66 1.22 -4.94 11.55
CA ALA A 66 0.99 -6.09 10.69
C ALA A 66 -0.20 -6.88 11.25
N PHE A 67 -1.22 -7.09 10.42
CA PHE A 67 -2.41 -7.84 10.80
C PHE A 67 -2.39 -9.21 10.14
N PRO A 68 -2.79 -10.29 10.84
CA PRO A 68 -3.05 -11.54 10.15
C PRO A 68 -4.09 -11.34 9.05
N PHE A 69 -3.90 -11.98 7.91
CA PHE A 69 -4.84 -11.81 6.80
C PHE A 69 -6.21 -12.37 7.15
N ASN A 70 -7.23 -11.56 6.90
CA ASN A 70 -8.63 -11.91 7.01
C ASN A 70 -9.36 -11.23 5.85
N PRO A 71 -10.10 -11.98 5.00
CA PRO A 71 -10.80 -11.38 3.86
C PRO A 71 -11.79 -10.30 4.27
N VAL A 72 -12.47 -10.49 5.40
CA VAL A 72 -13.42 -9.49 5.91
C VAL A 72 -12.68 -8.21 6.31
N LEU A 73 -11.56 -8.34 6.99
CA LEU A 73 -10.75 -7.20 7.38
C LEU A 73 -10.22 -6.44 6.16
N TRP A 74 -9.71 -7.15 5.16
CA TRP A 74 -9.23 -6.53 3.93
C TRP A 74 -10.34 -5.77 3.22
N ASN A 75 -11.51 -6.37 3.09
CA ASN A 75 -12.66 -5.73 2.44
C ASN A 75 -13.15 -4.52 3.24
N THR A 76 -13.09 -4.58 4.56
CA THR A 76 -13.40 -3.43 5.41
C THR A 76 -12.45 -2.27 5.15
N PHE A 77 -11.15 -2.53 5.12
CA PHE A 77 -10.17 -1.48 4.78
C PHE A 77 -10.44 -0.91 3.39
N LYS A 78 -10.65 -1.77 2.40
CA LYS A 78 -10.92 -1.34 1.03
C LYS A 78 -12.17 -0.46 0.93
N SER A 79 -13.24 -0.82 1.62
CA SER A 79 -14.51 -0.07 1.57
C SER A 79 -14.46 1.26 2.30
N THR A 80 -13.59 1.40 3.28
CA THR A 80 -13.43 2.66 4.03
C THR A 80 -12.49 3.65 3.36
N MET A 81 -11.74 3.21 2.35
CA MET A 81 -10.79 4.05 1.62
C MET A 81 -11.41 4.50 0.32
N SER A 82 -11.52 5.80 0.16
CA SER A 82 -12.22 6.39 -0.98
C SER A 82 -11.31 6.72 -2.17
N CYS A 83 -10.06 6.31 -2.13
CA CYS A 83 -9.14 6.57 -3.25
C CYS A 83 -9.56 5.78 -4.50
N PRO A 84 -9.86 6.45 -5.63
CA PRO A 84 -10.31 5.75 -6.84
C PRO A 84 -9.26 4.80 -7.43
N GLY A 85 -7.98 5.02 -7.18
CA GLY A 85 -6.92 4.13 -7.64
C GLY A 85 -6.89 2.76 -6.93
N ASN A 86 -7.60 2.62 -5.81
CA ASN A 86 -7.72 1.33 -5.13
C ASN A 86 -8.60 0.35 -5.89
N ASP A 87 -9.39 0.85 -6.83
CA ASP A 87 -10.24 0.02 -7.69
C ASP A 87 -9.70 0.10 -9.12
N ALA A 88 -9.05 -0.98 -9.56
CA ALA A 88 -8.42 -1.02 -10.88
C ALA A 88 -9.44 -0.99 -12.04
N LEU A 89 -10.72 -1.16 -11.77
CA LEU A 89 -11.76 -1.12 -12.78
C LEU A 89 -12.27 0.29 -13.05
N LEU A 90 -11.95 1.25 -12.21
CA LEU A 90 -12.40 2.61 -12.39
C LEU A 90 -11.44 3.38 -13.28
N SER A 91 -12.01 4.20 -14.16
CA SER A 91 -11.22 5.12 -14.95
C SER A 91 -10.65 6.22 -14.06
N CYS A 92 -9.54 6.71 -14.48
CA CYS A 92 -8.56 7.42 -13.73
C CYS A 92 -8.86 8.90 -13.49
N GLU A 93 -9.96 9.23 -12.85
CA GLU A 93 -10.16 10.58 -12.34
C GLU A 93 -10.21 10.58 -10.82
N CYS A 94 -9.36 11.39 -10.21
CA CYS A 94 -9.36 11.57 -8.77
C CYS A 94 -10.23 12.76 -8.41
N ASN A 95 -11.37 12.48 -7.77
CA ASN A 95 -12.27 13.53 -7.26
C ASN A 95 -11.98 13.92 -5.81
N LEU A 96 -10.91 13.35 -5.21
CA LEU A 96 -10.57 13.57 -3.81
C LEU A 96 -9.27 14.36 -3.63
N ALA A 97 -8.79 15.03 -4.69
CA ALA A 97 -7.51 15.70 -4.67
C ALA A 97 -7.35 16.71 -3.53
N GLU A 98 -8.42 17.41 -3.15
CA GLU A 98 -8.38 18.42 -2.11
C GLU A 98 -8.30 17.84 -0.71
N SER A 99 -8.86 16.65 -0.50
CA SER A 99 -8.87 15.99 0.81
C SER A 99 -7.75 14.96 0.97
N CYS A 100 -6.99 14.69 -0.10
CA CYS A 100 -5.91 13.72 -0.08
C CYS A 100 -4.66 14.32 0.55
N LEU A 101 -4.06 13.61 1.52
CA LEU A 101 -2.83 14.07 2.17
C LEU A 101 -1.58 13.90 1.34
N PHE A 102 -1.63 13.09 0.28
CA PHE A 102 -0.47 12.90 -0.58
C PHE A 102 -0.29 14.09 -1.52
N LYS A 103 0.89 14.68 -1.52
CA LYS A 103 1.26 15.73 -2.47
C LYS A 103 1.41 15.16 -3.87
N ILE A 104 1.97 13.97 -3.96
CA ILE A 104 2.16 13.23 -5.20
C ILE A 104 1.27 12.00 -5.11
N CYS A 105 0.40 11.82 -6.10
CA CYS A 105 -0.49 10.65 -6.12
C CYS A 105 0.31 9.36 -6.26
N PRO A 106 0.20 8.41 -5.31
CA PRO A 106 0.94 7.13 -5.41
C PRO A 106 0.59 6.33 -6.67
N TYR A 107 -0.64 6.47 -7.16
CA TYR A 107 -1.08 5.80 -8.39
C TYR A 107 -0.78 6.59 -9.65
N GLY A 108 -0.37 7.85 -9.53
CA GLY A 108 -0.12 8.70 -10.69
C GLY A 108 -1.38 9.14 -11.43
N ILE A 109 -2.53 9.10 -10.78
CA ILE A 109 -3.83 9.41 -11.42
C ILE A 109 -4.00 10.91 -11.67
N ARG A 110 -3.56 11.73 -10.73
CA ARG A 110 -3.69 13.18 -10.87
C ARG A 110 -2.33 13.84 -11.06
N PRO A 111 -2.28 14.99 -11.76
CA PRO A 111 -1.03 15.72 -11.88
C PRO A 111 -0.58 16.25 -10.51
N LEU A 112 0.71 16.61 -10.42
CA LEU A 112 1.25 17.28 -9.26
C LEU A 112 0.45 18.57 -9.00
N LYS A 113 0.08 18.75 -7.75
CA LYS A 113 -0.51 20.03 -7.32
C LYS A 113 0.57 21.12 -7.37
N GLU A 114 0.28 22.15 -8.07
CA GLU A 114 1.12 23.35 -8.06
C GLU A 114 0.84 24.19 -6.82
#